data_4f04e2098535b42eb94db79791690e87
#
_entry.id   4f04e2098535b42eb94db79791690e87
#
_cell.length_a   1.000
_cell.length_b   1.000
_cell.length_c   1.000
_cell.angle_alpha   90.00
_cell.angle_beta   90.00
_cell.angle_gamma   90.00
#
_symmetry.space_group_name_H-M   'P 1'
#
loop_
_entity.id
_entity.type
_entity.pdbx_description
1 polymer ?
#
loop_
_entity_poly.entity_id
_entity_poly.type
_entity_poly.pdbx_seq_one_letter_code
_entity_poly.pdbx_strand_id
1 'polypeptide(L)'
;MLSSFTVAALDLIFPALCPVCEATLGTGRRDPLCGACWDSITRLGPPWCDVCGAAPVLAAMLRERARSSAPPPPCAACASDPPAHDYARSAAIYEGELRDALHALKFSGRRALASPLGDLATEQCAASLPGGIDALVPVPLARERERERGFNQSTLLARRIGRRLAVPIRPGWLARVRSTQPQSDLSAAERRANVRGAFRASDRVADRHVLLVDDILTTGATLDACARALRAAGARRIGVLTVARVVHAAV
;
A
#
# COMPACT_ATOMS: atom_id res chain seq x y z
N MET A 1 -29.49 17.64 15.25
CA MET A 1 -28.74 16.68 16.09
C MET A 1 -29.71 15.58 16.45
N LEU A 2 -29.54 14.36 15.95
CA LEU A 2 -30.29 13.21 16.40
C LEU A 2 -29.96 12.97 17.86
N SER A 3 -30.95 12.72 18.73
CA SER A 3 -30.70 12.47 20.14
C SER A 3 -29.91 11.16 20.32
N SER A 4 -29.09 11.06 21.38
CA SER A 4 -28.33 9.82 21.71
C SER A 4 -29.23 8.57 21.74
N PHE A 5 -30.47 8.70 22.14
CA PHE A 5 -31.44 7.61 22.16
C PHE A 5 -31.85 7.11 20.77
N THR A 6 -31.97 8.01 19.78
CA THR A 6 -32.31 7.61 18.40
C THR A 6 -31.16 6.84 17.74
N VAL A 7 -29.91 7.23 18.02
CA VAL A 7 -28.73 6.53 17.53
C VAL A 7 -28.62 5.13 18.19
N ALA A 8 -28.84 5.04 19.51
CA ALA A 8 -28.79 3.76 20.21
C ALA A 8 -29.91 2.79 19.76
N ALA A 9 -31.10 3.30 19.45
CA ALA A 9 -32.20 2.48 18.92
C ALA A 9 -31.92 2.01 17.49
N LEU A 10 -31.30 2.84 16.65
CA LEU A 10 -30.86 2.44 15.30
C LEU A 10 -29.73 1.41 15.35
N ASP A 11 -28.78 1.55 16.27
CA ASP A 11 -27.69 0.58 16.46
C ASP A 11 -28.21 -0.79 16.95
N LEU A 12 -29.34 -0.82 17.65
CA LEU A 12 -29.97 -2.08 18.09
C LEU A 12 -30.64 -2.82 16.93
N ILE A 13 -31.24 -2.10 15.97
CA ILE A 13 -31.94 -2.66 14.81
C ILE A 13 -30.98 -2.92 13.64
N PHE A 14 -29.98 -2.05 13.47
CA PHE A 14 -28.96 -2.09 12.41
C PHE A 14 -27.56 -1.99 13.01
N PRO A 15 -27.08 -3.01 13.73
CA PRO A 15 -25.76 -2.96 14.33
C PRO A 15 -24.69 -2.81 13.25
N ALA A 16 -23.70 -1.96 13.53
CA ALA A 16 -22.52 -1.91 12.68
C ALA A 16 -21.78 -3.24 12.76
N LEU A 17 -21.57 -3.89 11.62
CA LEU A 17 -20.87 -5.16 11.53
C LEU A 17 -19.47 -4.98 10.99
N CYS A 18 -18.54 -5.79 11.49
CA CYS A 18 -17.21 -5.90 10.94
C CYS A 18 -17.31 -6.44 9.50
N PRO A 19 -16.73 -5.75 8.49
CA PRO A 19 -16.85 -6.15 7.09
C PRO A 19 -16.04 -7.42 6.74
N VAL A 20 -15.33 -8.00 7.70
CA VAL A 20 -14.50 -9.19 7.53
C VAL A 20 -15.15 -10.41 8.20
N CYS A 21 -15.46 -10.33 9.49
CA CYS A 21 -15.98 -11.46 10.26
C CYS A 21 -17.45 -11.30 10.69
N GLU A 22 -18.10 -10.22 10.28
CA GLU A 22 -19.51 -9.90 10.60
C GLU A 22 -19.82 -9.75 12.11
N ALA A 23 -18.82 -9.81 12.98
CA ALA A 23 -19.00 -9.53 14.39
C ALA A 23 -19.53 -8.11 14.61
N THR A 24 -20.47 -7.97 15.56
CA THR A 24 -21.04 -6.69 15.92
C THR A 24 -19.96 -5.74 16.46
N LEU A 25 -19.86 -4.57 15.88
CA LEU A 25 -18.98 -3.49 16.36
C LEU A 25 -19.72 -2.76 17.49
N GLY A 26 -19.06 -2.60 18.65
CA GLY A 26 -19.66 -1.89 19.79
C GLY A 26 -20.02 -0.45 19.46
N THR A 27 -21.01 0.09 20.17
CA THR A 27 -21.49 1.46 20.03
C THR A 27 -20.36 2.48 20.22
N GLY A 28 -20.34 3.52 19.39
CA GLY A 28 -19.32 4.59 19.46
C GLY A 28 -17.96 4.26 18.84
N ARG A 29 -17.76 3.08 18.26
CA ARG A 29 -16.52 2.77 17.53
C ARG A 29 -16.42 3.54 16.23
N ARG A 30 -15.25 4.13 16.04
CA ARG A 30 -14.89 4.83 14.78
C ARG A 30 -14.14 3.91 13.80
N ASP A 31 -13.70 2.74 14.26
CA ASP A 31 -12.98 1.78 13.46
C ASP A 31 -13.96 0.78 12.85
N PRO A 32 -13.99 0.61 11.53
CA PRO A 32 -14.87 -0.33 10.85
C PRO A 32 -14.43 -1.79 10.99
N LEU A 33 -13.24 -2.09 11.55
CA LEU A 33 -12.74 -3.43 11.80
C LEU A 33 -12.83 -3.76 13.29
N CYS A 34 -13.22 -4.99 13.65
CA CYS A 34 -13.23 -5.43 15.05
C CYS A 34 -11.80 -5.70 15.57
N GLY A 35 -11.62 -5.69 16.91
CA GLY A 35 -10.32 -5.91 17.53
C GLY A 35 -9.69 -7.25 17.13
N ALA A 36 -10.46 -8.34 17.11
CA ALA A 36 -9.96 -9.65 16.74
C ALA A 36 -9.38 -9.69 15.32
N CYS A 37 -10.07 -9.05 14.34
CA CYS A 37 -9.55 -8.94 12.99
C CYS A 37 -8.30 -8.04 12.90
N TRP A 38 -8.18 -7.02 13.75
CA TRP A 38 -6.96 -6.22 13.84
C TRP A 38 -5.78 -6.99 14.43
N ASP A 39 -6.03 -7.77 15.45
CA ASP A 39 -5.01 -8.54 16.18
C ASP A 39 -4.47 -9.70 15.34
N SER A 40 -5.30 -10.27 14.44
CA SER A 40 -4.91 -11.35 13.53
C SER A 40 -4.00 -10.89 12.37
N ILE A 41 -3.89 -9.58 12.10
CA ILE A 41 -3.05 -9.08 11.00
C ILE A 41 -1.57 -9.33 11.27
N THR A 42 -0.92 -10.13 10.43
CA THR A 42 0.53 -10.37 10.46
C THR A 42 1.29 -9.15 9.96
N ARG A 43 1.81 -8.36 10.90
CA ARG A 43 2.57 -7.14 10.59
C ARG A 43 3.99 -7.46 10.16
N LEU A 44 4.51 -6.69 9.20
CA LEU A 44 5.89 -6.79 8.75
C LEU A 44 6.77 -5.84 9.54
N GLY A 45 7.96 -6.32 9.92
CA GLY A 45 8.97 -5.52 10.62
C GLY A 45 10.38 -5.87 10.13
N PRO A 46 11.37 -5.12 10.60
CA PRO A 46 12.77 -5.42 10.29
C PRO A 46 13.16 -6.80 10.85
N PRO A 47 14.17 -7.45 10.21
CA PRO A 47 14.92 -6.97 9.07
C PRO A 47 14.20 -7.20 7.75
N TRP A 48 14.43 -6.31 6.80
CA TRP A 48 13.93 -6.40 5.43
C TRP A 48 15.01 -5.98 4.43
N CYS A 49 14.82 -6.32 3.16
CA CYS A 49 15.61 -5.77 2.07
C CYS A 49 15.37 -4.26 1.96
N ASP A 50 16.42 -3.44 1.97
CA ASP A 50 16.28 -1.99 1.93
C ASP A 50 15.62 -1.51 0.64
N VAL A 51 15.81 -2.24 -0.46
CA VAL A 51 15.26 -1.89 -1.77
C VAL A 51 13.78 -2.30 -1.88
N CYS A 52 13.44 -3.57 -1.72
CA CYS A 52 12.07 -4.03 -1.98
C CYS A 52 11.23 -4.25 -0.72
N GLY A 53 11.79 -4.13 0.49
CA GLY A 53 11.07 -4.37 1.73
C GLY A 53 10.70 -5.83 2.00
N ALA A 54 11.25 -6.80 1.26
CA ALA A 54 11.02 -8.21 1.52
C ALA A 54 11.71 -8.63 2.82
N ALA A 55 10.99 -9.40 3.67
CA ALA A 55 11.63 -10.04 4.80
C ALA A 55 12.60 -11.14 4.30
N PRO A 56 13.79 -11.26 4.86
CA PRO A 56 14.71 -12.33 4.50
C PRO A 56 14.13 -13.68 4.92
N VAL A 57 14.19 -14.64 4.01
CA VAL A 57 13.68 -16.01 4.23
C VAL A 57 14.51 -16.80 5.23
N LEU A 58 15.71 -16.35 5.61
CA LEU A 58 16.63 -17.09 6.45
C LEU A 58 17.02 -16.36 7.74
N ALA A 59 16.76 -17.00 8.88
CA ALA A 59 17.24 -16.58 10.21
C ALA A 59 18.78 -16.45 10.30
N ALA A 60 19.54 -17.11 9.40
CA ALA A 60 21.00 -17.03 9.31
C ALA A 60 21.48 -15.63 8.89
N MET A 61 20.80 -14.97 7.94
CA MET A 61 21.11 -13.59 7.53
C MET A 61 20.85 -12.57 8.66
N LEU A 62 19.95 -12.89 9.59
CA LEU A 62 19.64 -12.06 10.74
C LEU A 62 20.81 -11.96 11.72
N ARG A 63 21.54 -13.07 11.92
CA ARG A 63 22.67 -13.14 12.86
C ARG A 63 23.90 -12.42 12.32
N GLU A 64 24.09 -12.43 11.01
CA GLU A 64 25.21 -11.75 10.34
C GLU A 64 24.99 -10.23 10.27
N ARG A 65 23.74 -9.81 10.06
CA ARG A 65 23.32 -8.38 10.07
C ARG A 65 23.52 -7.70 11.43
N ALA A 66 23.33 -8.42 12.52
CA ALA A 66 23.52 -7.88 13.88
C ALA A 66 24.99 -7.56 14.20
N ARG A 67 25.93 -8.03 13.39
CA ARG A 67 27.38 -7.89 13.60
C ARG A 67 28.06 -6.90 12.65
N SER A 68 27.36 -6.39 11.65
CA SER A 68 27.93 -5.47 10.64
C SER A 68 27.29 -4.08 10.73
N SER A 69 28.12 -3.05 10.77
CA SER A 69 27.71 -1.63 10.67
C SER A 69 27.45 -1.19 9.23
N ALA A 70 27.76 -2.04 8.23
CA ALA A 70 27.50 -1.74 6.83
C ALA A 70 26.01 -1.93 6.49
N PRO A 71 25.44 -1.11 5.56
CA PRO A 71 24.10 -1.35 5.08
C PRO A 71 23.98 -2.73 4.46
N PRO A 72 22.91 -3.48 4.74
CA PRO A 72 22.75 -4.82 4.23
C PRO A 72 22.67 -4.83 2.70
N PRO A 73 23.24 -5.85 2.05
CA PRO A 73 23.11 -6.00 0.61
C PRO A 73 21.64 -6.19 0.21
N PRO A 74 21.26 -5.81 -1.02
CA PRO A 74 19.93 -6.11 -1.54
C PRO A 74 19.70 -7.63 -1.55
N CYS A 75 18.43 -8.06 -1.43
CA CYS A 75 18.09 -9.49 -1.56
C CYS A 75 18.43 -9.98 -2.98
N ALA A 76 18.59 -11.32 -3.14
CA ALA A 76 18.98 -11.93 -4.42
C ALA A 76 18.09 -11.45 -5.60
N ALA A 77 16.79 -11.33 -5.40
CA ALA A 77 15.89 -10.82 -6.44
C ALA A 77 16.19 -9.36 -6.85
N CYS A 78 16.48 -8.48 -5.89
CA CYS A 78 16.84 -7.09 -6.18
C CYS A 78 18.26 -6.95 -6.74
N ALA A 79 19.16 -7.89 -6.42
CA ALA A 79 20.49 -7.91 -6.99
C ALA A 79 20.48 -8.36 -8.47
N SER A 80 19.60 -9.29 -8.84
CA SER A 80 19.48 -9.81 -10.21
C SER A 80 18.60 -8.92 -11.11
N ASP A 81 17.52 -8.36 -10.58
CA ASP A 81 16.56 -7.51 -11.33
C ASP A 81 16.17 -6.30 -10.46
N PRO A 82 17.02 -5.26 -10.44
CA PRO A 82 16.77 -4.07 -9.60
C PRO A 82 15.50 -3.33 -10.02
N PRO A 83 14.58 -3.06 -9.09
CA PRO A 83 13.39 -2.25 -9.39
C PRO A 83 13.77 -0.78 -9.62
N ALA A 84 12.89 -0.03 -10.30
CA ALA A 84 13.12 1.38 -10.59
C ALA A 84 12.91 2.32 -9.38
N HIS A 85 12.35 1.82 -8.26
CA HIS A 85 12.25 2.56 -7.00
C HIS A 85 13.49 2.33 -6.13
N ASP A 86 13.81 3.30 -5.27
CA ASP A 86 14.99 3.26 -4.41
C ASP A 86 14.75 2.45 -3.13
N TYR A 87 13.51 2.45 -2.63
CA TYR A 87 13.10 1.67 -1.45
C TYR A 87 11.61 1.36 -1.47
N ALA A 88 11.21 0.29 -0.80
CA ALA A 88 9.81 -0.05 -0.58
C ALA A 88 9.56 -0.50 0.87
N ARG A 89 8.39 -0.16 1.39
CA ARG A 89 7.90 -0.60 2.70
C ARG A 89 6.45 -1.06 2.57
N SER A 90 6.12 -2.11 3.29
CA SER A 90 4.76 -2.65 3.39
C SER A 90 4.47 -2.95 4.86
N ALA A 91 3.25 -2.62 5.31
CA ALA A 91 2.92 -2.74 6.73
C ALA A 91 2.68 -4.17 7.19
N ALA A 92 2.08 -5.02 6.34
CA ALA A 92 1.66 -6.35 6.73
C ALA A 92 1.68 -7.35 5.57
N ILE A 93 1.54 -8.65 5.88
CA ILE A 93 1.40 -9.70 4.89
C ILE A 93 -0.01 -9.69 4.31
N TYR A 94 -0.13 -9.88 2.99
CA TYR A 94 -1.41 -9.96 2.28
C TYR A 94 -2.03 -11.35 2.44
N GLU A 95 -2.66 -11.60 3.58
CA GLU A 95 -3.34 -12.85 3.92
C GLU A 95 -4.50 -12.63 4.88
N GLY A 96 -5.30 -13.64 5.14
CA GLY A 96 -6.34 -13.66 6.15
C GLY A 96 -7.24 -12.42 6.12
N GLU A 97 -7.49 -11.88 7.29
CA GLU A 97 -8.39 -10.75 7.53
C GLU A 97 -7.95 -9.45 6.84
N LEU A 98 -6.64 -9.25 6.66
CA LEU A 98 -6.15 -8.08 5.91
C LEU A 98 -6.49 -8.18 4.42
N ARG A 99 -6.36 -9.36 3.83
CA ARG A 99 -6.78 -9.60 2.44
C ARG A 99 -8.27 -9.29 2.28
N ASP A 100 -9.10 -9.76 3.22
CA ASP A 100 -10.55 -9.60 3.17
C ASP A 100 -10.96 -8.13 3.42
N ALA A 101 -10.28 -7.41 4.31
CA ALA A 101 -10.46 -5.97 4.51
C ALA A 101 -10.10 -5.15 3.25
N LEU A 102 -8.98 -5.48 2.58
CA LEU A 102 -8.60 -4.85 1.32
C LEU A 102 -9.56 -5.20 0.17
N HIS A 103 -10.12 -6.40 0.15
CA HIS A 103 -11.20 -6.79 -0.75
C HIS A 103 -12.48 -5.99 -0.49
N ALA A 104 -12.90 -5.86 0.76
CA ALA A 104 -14.07 -5.08 1.16
C ALA A 104 -13.90 -3.59 0.78
N LEU A 105 -12.70 -3.02 0.97
CA LEU A 105 -12.36 -1.68 0.49
C LEU A 105 -12.53 -1.57 -1.03
N LYS A 106 -12.01 -2.53 -1.80
CA LYS A 106 -11.97 -2.46 -3.27
C LYS A 106 -13.32 -2.74 -3.94
N PHE A 107 -14.05 -3.72 -3.45
CA PHE A 107 -15.18 -4.32 -4.18
C PHE A 107 -16.53 -4.16 -3.48
N SER A 108 -16.55 -3.99 -2.15
CA SER A 108 -17.78 -3.77 -1.39
C SER A 108 -18.02 -2.30 -1.01
N GLY A 109 -17.25 -1.37 -1.58
CA GLY A 109 -17.41 0.07 -1.34
C GLY A 109 -17.15 0.53 0.10
N ARG A 110 -16.54 -0.29 0.94
CA ARG A 110 -16.27 0.02 2.36
C ARG A 110 -15.13 1.04 2.52
N ARG A 111 -15.35 2.26 2.01
CA ARG A 111 -14.35 3.36 1.99
C ARG A 111 -13.82 3.73 3.37
N ALA A 112 -14.61 3.51 4.43
CA ALA A 112 -14.22 3.77 5.81
C ALA A 112 -12.96 3.00 6.23
N LEU A 113 -12.70 1.82 5.63
CA LEU A 113 -11.47 1.02 5.86
C LEU A 113 -10.18 1.74 5.43
N ALA A 114 -10.25 2.72 4.52
CA ALA A 114 -9.06 3.40 4.05
C ALA A 114 -8.34 4.19 5.16
N SER A 115 -9.07 4.70 6.16
CA SER A 115 -8.46 5.42 7.29
C SER A 115 -7.64 4.50 8.19
N PRO A 116 -8.20 3.44 8.79
CA PRO A 116 -7.43 2.55 9.64
C PRO A 116 -6.33 1.79 8.89
N LEU A 117 -6.54 1.41 7.63
CA LEU A 117 -5.50 0.79 6.82
C LEU A 117 -4.34 1.76 6.50
N GLY A 118 -4.65 3.04 6.28
CA GLY A 118 -3.65 4.10 6.14
C GLY A 118 -2.89 4.37 7.44
N ASP A 119 -3.56 4.27 8.59
CA ASP A 119 -2.92 4.35 9.92
C ASP A 119 -1.97 3.17 10.13
N LEU A 120 -2.40 1.94 9.85
CA LEU A 120 -1.56 0.76 9.90
C LEU A 120 -0.28 0.94 9.05
N ALA A 121 -0.41 1.42 7.80
CA ALA A 121 0.74 1.66 6.94
C ALA A 121 1.70 2.70 7.53
N THR A 122 1.16 3.75 8.13
CA THR A 122 1.97 4.82 8.72
C THR A 122 2.64 4.35 10.00
N GLU A 123 1.91 3.76 10.92
CA GLU A 123 2.40 3.31 12.23
C GLU A 123 3.51 2.26 12.08
N GLN A 124 3.32 1.32 11.15
CA GLN A 124 4.28 0.25 10.93
C GLN A 124 5.53 0.70 10.17
N CYS A 125 5.41 1.68 9.27
CA CYS A 125 6.48 2.00 8.33
C CYS A 125 7.16 3.36 8.56
N ALA A 126 6.53 4.33 9.23
CA ALA A 126 7.01 5.71 9.30
C ALA A 126 8.47 5.83 9.77
N ALA A 127 8.84 5.09 10.82
CA ALA A 127 10.20 5.12 11.38
C ALA A 127 11.28 4.62 10.41
N SER A 128 10.88 3.87 9.37
CA SER A 128 11.78 3.30 8.36
C SER A 128 11.76 4.04 7.02
N LEU A 129 10.91 5.06 6.91
CA LEU A 129 10.90 5.92 5.72
C LEU A 129 12.02 6.95 5.81
N PRO A 130 12.79 7.13 4.73
CA PRO A 130 13.77 8.21 4.69
C PRO A 130 13.11 9.58 4.80
N GLY A 131 13.80 10.52 5.46
CA GLY A 131 13.34 11.90 5.55
C GLY A 131 13.33 12.63 4.20
N GLY A 132 12.71 13.82 4.18
CA GLY A 132 12.72 14.70 3.02
C GLY A 132 11.81 14.23 1.87
N ILE A 133 10.68 13.57 2.19
CA ILE A 133 9.66 13.23 1.20
C ILE A 133 8.90 14.50 0.81
N ASP A 134 8.96 14.88 -0.46
CA ASP A 134 8.33 16.09 -0.98
C ASP A 134 6.82 15.89 -1.25
N ALA A 135 6.42 14.69 -1.68
CA ALA A 135 5.03 14.40 -2.00
C ALA A 135 4.70 12.90 -1.96
N LEU A 136 3.45 12.62 -1.60
CA LEU A 136 2.83 11.31 -1.81
C LEU A 136 2.10 11.30 -3.16
N VAL A 137 2.36 10.28 -3.96
CA VAL A 137 1.71 10.09 -5.26
C VAL A 137 0.98 8.75 -5.24
N PRO A 138 -0.37 8.75 -5.22
CA PRO A 138 -1.13 7.51 -5.29
C PRO A 138 -1.00 6.87 -6.68
N VAL A 139 -0.89 5.55 -6.72
CA VAL A 139 -0.90 4.80 -7.97
C VAL A 139 -2.25 5.01 -8.67
N PRO A 140 -2.26 5.48 -9.94
CA PRO A 140 -3.50 5.75 -10.64
C PRO A 140 -4.18 4.45 -11.09
N LEU A 141 -5.49 4.36 -10.81
CA LEU A 141 -6.34 3.27 -11.27
C LEU A 141 -6.70 3.45 -12.75
N ALA A 142 -7.08 2.38 -13.44
CA ALA A 142 -7.66 2.49 -14.77
C ALA A 142 -9.00 3.24 -14.69
N ARG A 143 -9.28 4.11 -15.66
CA ARG A 143 -10.47 4.99 -15.65
C ARG A 143 -11.78 4.20 -15.55
N GLU A 144 -11.86 3.06 -16.24
CA GLU A 144 -13.01 2.17 -16.22
C GLU A 144 -13.25 1.65 -14.80
N ARG A 145 -12.20 1.12 -14.16
CA ARG A 145 -12.25 0.61 -12.78
C ARG A 145 -12.54 1.72 -11.75
N GLU A 146 -12.03 2.93 -11.98
CA GLU A 146 -12.32 4.04 -11.09
C GLU A 146 -13.78 4.48 -11.21
N ARG A 147 -14.39 4.46 -12.41
CA ARG A 147 -15.82 4.71 -12.62
C ARG A 147 -16.69 3.63 -11.99
N GLU A 148 -16.36 2.35 -12.21
CA GLU A 148 -17.09 1.21 -11.63
C GLU A 148 -17.06 1.25 -10.09
N ARG A 149 -15.89 1.52 -9.53
CA ARG A 149 -15.67 1.55 -8.08
C ARG A 149 -16.14 2.86 -7.43
N GLY A 150 -16.17 3.95 -8.20
CA GLY A 150 -16.48 5.30 -7.75
C GLY A 150 -15.37 5.99 -6.95
N PHE A 151 -14.18 5.39 -6.85
CA PHE A 151 -13.00 5.95 -6.18
C PHE A 151 -11.71 5.18 -6.53
N ASN A 152 -10.56 5.79 -6.25
CA ASN A 152 -9.27 5.13 -6.26
C ASN A 152 -8.82 4.86 -4.81
N GLN A 153 -8.67 3.59 -4.42
CA GLN A 153 -8.26 3.15 -3.08
C GLN A 153 -6.89 3.73 -2.68
N SER A 154 -5.93 3.77 -3.62
CA SER A 154 -4.59 4.31 -3.34
C SER A 154 -4.64 5.80 -3.04
N THR A 155 -5.60 6.55 -3.64
CA THR A 155 -5.85 7.96 -3.30
C THR A 155 -6.43 8.12 -1.90
N LEU A 156 -7.36 7.25 -1.48
CA LEU A 156 -7.92 7.31 -0.12
C LEU A 156 -6.86 7.02 0.94
N LEU A 157 -6.04 5.99 0.71
CA LEU A 157 -4.90 5.63 1.57
C LEU A 157 -3.89 6.79 1.63
N ALA A 158 -3.46 7.32 0.48
CA ALA A 158 -2.52 8.43 0.42
C ALA A 158 -3.01 9.67 1.16
N ARG A 159 -4.31 9.97 1.13
CA ARG A 159 -4.91 11.08 1.91
C ARG A 159 -4.73 10.87 3.42
N ARG A 160 -4.94 9.65 3.91
CA ARG A 160 -4.76 9.36 5.34
C ARG A 160 -3.30 9.39 5.73
N ILE A 161 -2.44 8.71 4.97
CA ILE A 161 -0.99 8.65 5.20
C ILE A 161 -0.38 10.07 5.14
N GLY A 162 -0.76 10.87 4.14
CA GLY A 162 -0.25 12.24 3.99
C GLY A 162 -0.58 13.14 5.17
N ARG A 163 -1.79 13.00 5.75
CA ARG A 163 -2.15 13.72 6.99
C ARG A 163 -1.31 13.28 8.19
N ARG A 164 -1.03 11.98 8.31
CA ARG A 164 -0.24 11.42 9.41
C ARG A 164 1.24 11.79 9.32
N LEU A 165 1.79 11.84 8.12
CA LEU A 165 3.20 12.17 7.84
C LEU A 165 3.43 13.68 7.63
N ALA A 166 2.38 14.50 7.60
CA ALA A 166 2.43 15.91 7.22
C ALA A 166 3.06 16.15 5.84
N VAL A 167 2.83 15.23 4.89
CA VAL A 167 3.34 15.29 3.51
C VAL A 167 2.19 15.52 2.53
N PRO A 168 2.30 16.49 1.60
CA PRO A 168 1.25 16.78 0.64
C PRO A 168 1.03 15.63 -0.35
N ILE A 169 -0.23 15.39 -0.74
CA ILE A 169 -0.56 14.44 -1.80
C ILE A 169 -0.64 15.14 -3.15
N ARG A 170 -0.18 14.47 -4.21
CA ARG A 170 -0.14 14.98 -5.58
C ARG A 170 -0.65 13.93 -6.59
N PRO A 171 -1.95 13.62 -6.63
CA PRO A 171 -2.50 12.58 -7.53
C PRO A 171 -2.24 12.89 -9.01
N GLY A 172 -2.24 14.18 -9.40
CA GLY A 172 -2.00 14.61 -10.78
C GLY A 172 -0.53 14.53 -11.26
N TRP A 173 0.40 14.12 -10.38
CA TRP A 173 1.80 13.95 -10.78
C TRP A 173 2.07 12.66 -11.53
N LEU A 174 1.15 11.71 -11.48
CA LEU A 174 1.22 10.45 -12.21
C LEU A 174 -0.16 10.13 -12.81
N ALA A 175 -0.20 9.81 -14.08
CA ALA A 175 -1.42 9.46 -14.79
C ALA A 175 -1.28 8.11 -15.47
N ARG A 176 -2.35 7.31 -15.50
CA ARG A 176 -2.44 6.11 -16.32
C ARG A 176 -2.97 6.51 -17.69
N VAL A 177 -2.14 6.36 -18.73
CA VAL A 177 -2.42 6.80 -20.11
C VAL A 177 -2.85 5.69 -21.02
N ARG A 178 -2.73 4.43 -20.60
CA ARG A 178 -3.16 3.25 -21.38
C ARG A 178 -3.95 2.29 -20.50
N SER A 179 -5.06 1.82 -21.01
CA SER A 179 -5.80 0.70 -20.40
C SER A 179 -4.99 -0.59 -20.52
N THR A 180 -5.05 -1.43 -19.50
CA THR A 180 -4.34 -2.72 -19.44
C THR A 180 -5.31 -3.80 -19.01
N GLN A 181 -5.09 -5.03 -19.45
CA GLN A 181 -5.93 -6.17 -19.06
C GLN A 181 -5.91 -6.39 -17.52
N PRO A 182 -6.96 -6.99 -16.95
CA PRO A 182 -6.96 -7.43 -15.57
C PRO A 182 -5.73 -8.29 -15.27
N GLN A 183 -5.07 -8.03 -14.13
CA GLN A 183 -3.80 -8.71 -13.80
C GLN A 183 -4.01 -10.03 -13.02
N SER A 184 -5.25 -10.38 -12.66
CA SER A 184 -5.56 -11.58 -11.87
C SER A 184 -5.01 -12.86 -12.49
N ASP A 185 -5.10 -12.99 -13.82
CA ASP A 185 -4.85 -14.23 -14.55
C ASP A 185 -3.49 -14.25 -15.29
N LEU A 186 -2.67 -13.21 -15.08
CA LEU A 186 -1.40 -13.05 -15.76
C LEU A 186 -0.23 -13.54 -14.91
N SER A 187 0.74 -14.20 -15.55
CA SER A 187 2.05 -14.51 -14.96
C SER A 187 2.84 -13.22 -14.61
N ALA A 188 3.92 -13.35 -13.84
CA ALA A 188 4.75 -12.20 -13.46
C ALA A 188 5.37 -11.49 -14.69
N ALA A 189 5.78 -12.22 -15.71
CA ALA A 189 6.32 -11.67 -16.95
C ALA A 189 5.24 -10.92 -17.76
N GLU A 190 4.06 -11.51 -17.91
CA GLU A 190 2.91 -10.90 -18.57
C GLU A 190 2.43 -9.65 -17.84
N ARG A 191 2.42 -9.64 -16.50
CA ARG A 191 2.11 -8.44 -15.70
C ARG A 191 3.06 -7.29 -16.01
N ARG A 192 4.37 -7.57 -16.13
CA ARG A 192 5.38 -6.56 -16.50
C ARG A 192 5.15 -6.03 -17.91
N ALA A 193 4.91 -6.91 -18.87
CA ALA A 193 4.63 -6.51 -20.25
C ALA A 193 3.33 -5.70 -20.36
N ASN A 194 2.29 -6.10 -19.64
CA ASN A 194 0.98 -5.48 -19.64
C ASN A 194 1.00 -4.02 -19.17
N VAL A 195 1.86 -3.66 -18.20
CA VAL A 195 1.93 -2.30 -17.64
C VAL A 195 3.02 -1.42 -18.25
N ARG A 196 3.84 -1.94 -19.17
CA ARG A 196 4.90 -1.17 -19.84
C ARG A 196 4.31 0.01 -20.61
N GLY A 197 4.80 1.24 -20.34
CA GLY A 197 4.31 2.47 -20.96
C GLY A 197 2.87 2.86 -20.61
N ALA A 198 2.28 2.22 -19.57
CA ALA A 198 0.91 2.54 -19.16
C ALA A 198 0.81 3.80 -18.29
N PHE A 199 1.93 4.35 -17.84
CA PHE A 199 1.97 5.50 -16.94
C PHE A 199 2.80 6.64 -17.53
N ARG A 200 2.39 7.87 -17.21
CA ARG A 200 3.12 9.10 -17.53
C ARG A 200 3.17 9.98 -16.29
N ALA A 201 4.36 10.48 -15.96
CA ALA A 201 4.55 11.44 -14.90
C ALA A 201 4.57 12.88 -15.44
N SER A 202 4.24 13.84 -14.57
CA SER A 202 4.37 15.27 -14.83
C SER A 202 5.79 15.73 -14.54
N ASP A 203 6.29 16.74 -15.26
CA ASP A 203 7.59 17.37 -15.05
C ASP A 203 7.75 18.01 -13.65
N ARG A 204 6.64 18.20 -12.93
CA ARG A 204 6.62 18.68 -11.54
C ARG A 204 7.31 17.75 -10.55
N VAL A 205 7.63 16.53 -10.96
CA VAL A 205 8.38 15.55 -10.14
C VAL A 205 9.88 15.73 -10.22
N ALA A 206 10.39 16.59 -11.14
CA ALA A 206 11.82 16.84 -11.29
C ALA A 206 12.46 17.28 -9.97
N ASP A 207 13.57 16.66 -9.62
CA ASP A 207 14.33 16.84 -8.37
C ASP A 207 13.55 16.54 -7.07
N ARG A 208 12.39 15.90 -7.15
CA ARG A 208 11.59 15.56 -5.97
C ARG A 208 11.86 14.17 -5.43
N HIS A 209 11.74 14.04 -4.11
CA HIS A 209 11.62 12.77 -3.43
C HIS A 209 10.13 12.40 -3.35
N VAL A 210 9.71 11.43 -4.15
CA VAL A 210 8.30 11.00 -4.28
C VAL A 210 8.09 9.69 -3.55
N LEU A 211 7.03 9.61 -2.75
CA LEU A 211 6.55 8.35 -2.16
C LEU A 211 5.30 7.87 -2.90
N LEU A 212 5.45 6.80 -3.70
CA LEU A 212 4.33 6.09 -4.31
C LEU A 212 3.52 5.37 -3.25
N VAL A 213 2.19 5.51 -3.30
CA VAL A 213 1.28 4.82 -2.37
C VAL A 213 0.36 3.90 -3.16
N ASP A 214 0.31 2.63 -2.74
CA ASP A 214 -0.66 1.64 -3.24
C ASP A 214 -1.19 0.79 -2.08
N ASP A 215 -2.18 -0.05 -2.33
CA ASP A 215 -2.74 -0.92 -1.31
C ASP A 215 -1.94 -2.22 -1.16
N ILE A 216 -1.51 -2.85 -2.26
CA ILE A 216 -0.84 -4.16 -2.24
C ILE A 216 0.39 -4.17 -3.16
N LEU A 217 1.51 -4.64 -2.63
CA LEU A 217 2.69 -5.03 -3.40
C LEU A 217 2.64 -6.54 -3.67
N THR A 218 2.33 -6.91 -4.91
CA THR A 218 2.37 -8.31 -5.38
C THR A 218 3.72 -8.60 -6.06
N THR A 219 3.76 -8.68 -7.38
CA THR A 219 5.00 -8.81 -8.16
C THR A 219 5.80 -7.51 -8.28
N GLY A 220 5.21 -6.39 -7.88
CA GLY A 220 5.79 -5.05 -8.03
C GLY A 220 5.69 -4.46 -9.44
N ALA A 221 5.16 -5.17 -10.44
CA ALA A 221 5.14 -4.73 -11.84
C ALA A 221 4.51 -3.35 -12.04
N THR A 222 3.36 -3.09 -11.40
CA THR A 222 2.69 -1.78 -11.48
C THR A 222 3.52 -0.67 -10.84
N LEU A 223 4.07 -0.92 -9.65
CA LEU A 223 4.89 0.04 -8.92
C LEU A 223 6.20 0.33 -9.65
N ASP A 224 6.82 -0.69 -10.24
CA ASP A 224 8.02 -0.52 -11.08
C ASP A 224 7.72 0.31 -12.33
N ALA A 225 6.61 0.06 -13.02
CA ALA A 225 6.20 0.87 -14.17
C ALA A 225 5.89 2.33 -13.79
N CYS A 226 5.27 2.57 -12.62
CA CYS A 226 5.06 3.91 -12.07
C CYS A 226 6.40 4.59 -11.73
N ALA A 227 7.31 3.86 -11.08
CA ALA A 227 8.62 4.37 -10.71
C ALA A 227 9.46 4.72 -11.95
N ARG A 228 9.44 3.89 -13.01
CA ARG A 228 10.08 4.19 -14.29
C ARG A 228 9.54 5.49 -14.91
N ALA A 229 8.24 5.70 -14.89
CA ALA A 229 7.64 6.93 -15.40
C ALA A 229 8.06 8.16 -14.59
N LEU A 230 8.12 8.07 -13.27
CA LEU A 230 8.61 9.15 -12.39
C LEU A 230 10.09 9.42 -12.60
N ARG A 231 10.90 8.36 -12.72
CA ARG A 231 12.36 8.49 -12.98
C ARG A 231 12.62 9.16 -14.32
N ALA A 232 11.90 8.78 -15.37
CA ALA A 232 12.01 9.38 -16.70
C ALA A 232 11.62 10.88 -16.71
N ALA A 233 10.74 11.31 -15.79
CA ALA A 233 10.37 12.71 -15.60
C ALA A 233 11.28 13.44 -14.60
N GLY A 234 12.41 12.85 -14.19
CA GLY A 234 13.44 13.50 -13.39
C GLY A 234 13.27 13.42 -11.88
N ALA A 235 12.43 12.51 -11.35
CA ALA A 235 12.32 12.31 -9.90
C ALA A 235 13.68 11.91 -9.31
N ARG A 236 14.14 12.64 -8.28
CA ARG A 236 15.45 12.43 -7.64
C ARG A 236 15.46 11.13 -6.82
N ARG A 237 14.39 10.88 -6.08
CA ARG A 237 14.23 9.69 -5.24
C ARG A 237 12.79 9.19 -5.27
N ILE A 238 12.63 7.88 -5.33
CA ILE A 238 11.31 7.24 -5.44
C ILE A 238 11.20 6.16 -4.38
N GLY A 239 10.32 6.36 -3.41
CA GLY A 239 9.91 5.36 -2.43
C GLY A 239 8.60 4.72 -2.80
N VAL A 240 8.32 3.58 -2.19
CA VAL A 240 7.03 2.87 -2.26
C VAL A 240 6.55 2.59 -0.85
N LEU A 241 5.27 2.86 -0.60
CA LEU A 241 4.57 2.48 0.62
C LEU A 241 3.27 1.76 0.27
N THR A 242 3.09 0.55 0.81
CA THR A 242 1.84 -0.21 0.66
C THR A 242 1.31 -0.69 2.01
N VAL A 243 0.01 -0.95 2.08
CA VAL A 243 -0.62 -1.54 3.26
C VAL A 243 -0.17 -3.00 3.41
N ALA A 244 -0.19 -3.73 2.30
CA ALA A 244 0.12 -5.15 2.32
C ALA A 244 1.13 -5.55 1.23
N ARG A 245 1.78 -6.69 1.42
CA ARG A 245 2.56 -7.36 0.38
C ARG A 245 2.30 -8.86 0.35
N VAL A 246 2.36 -9.43 -0.84
CA VAL A 246 2.38 -10.88 -1.01
C VAL A 246 3.80 -11.38 -0.70
N VAL A 247 3.89 -12.32 0.22
CA VAL A 247 5.13 -13.06 0.52
C VAL A 247 4.99 -14.40 -0.18
N HIS A 248 5.85 -14.66 -1.15
CA HIS A 248 5.95 -16.00 -1.72
C HIS A 248 6.82 -16.85 -0.81
N ALA A 249 6.31 -18.00 -0.37
CA ALA A 249 7.18 -18.98 0.26
C ALA A 249 8.30 -19.31 -0.75
N ALA A 250 9.54 -19.23 -0.31
CA ALA A 250 10.65 -19.73 -1.12
C ALA A 250 10.45 -21.24 -1.27
N VAL A 251 10.27 -21.69 -2.51
CA VAL A 251 10.31 -23.10 -2.87
C VAL A 251 11.76 -23.56 -2.81
#